data_79625dced4994ce1d060cbfd4ab828f6
#
_entry.id   79625dced4994ce1d060cbfd4ab828f6
#
_cell.length_a   1.000
_cell.length_b   1.000
_cell.length_c   1.000
_cell.angle_alpha   90.00
_cell.angle_beta   90.00
_cell.angle_gamma   90.00
#
_symmetry.space_group_name_H-M   'P 1'
#
loop_
_entity.id
_entity.type
_entity.pdbx_description
1 polymer ?
#
loop_
_entity_poly.entity_id
_entity_poly.type
_entity_poly.pdbx_seq_one_letter_code
_entity_poly.pdbx_strand_id
1 'polypeptide(L)'
;MESLHQLEIIILLLAVVLALTTIAQKISIPYPIFLVLGGLLLGLVPGLPTVTLHPDLVFLVFLPPILWAAAYFTSLREFRQNLRPISLLAVGLVLATTAGVAAVAHVLLPGMGWAEAIALGAIVSPPDAVSATAVGKRLRIPRRVVTILEGESLVNDATALVLYRAAVGAVVSGSFLFGGTVLNFAFAALAALAIGIGATWFTRWALCATEDGYTQIGVTLLVPYIAWVIAESVHASAVLACVAGGITIRQYFSGAVAPATRLQARAVWELVIFILNGVIFILIGLQLGALRDAVPAGQYGSVLLAGLMVSATAIVVRFLWVPLAALIPRWLSASLRVRDPMPPWKGLFLISWTGMRGIVTLAAALALPLTTGSGAPFPFRSEIILISFTVILVTLVLQGLSLPPIIRWLRLEEEHELEGEERLARQHAATAALSRLDQVVTENWVATEQIERVRLRYLRRLEQLTRTGLEEDDRADESGETVQRLHHEVLTAERLALIGLRDNGTISDEVLHQLEQELDVAALHQGVGERRVGRRKR
;
A
#
# COMPACT_ATOMS: atom_id res chain seq x y z
N MET A 1 -12.83 -30.45 -16.82
CA MET A 1 -13.88 -29.42 -16.91
C MET A 1 -13.79 -28.44 -15.75
N GLU A 2 -13.52 -28.89 -14.54
CA GLU A 2 -13.40 -28.03 -13.34
C GLU A 2 -12.25 -26.99 -13.45
N SER A 3 -11.09 -27.38 -13.98
CA SER A 3 -9.94 -26.48 -14.19
C SER A 3 -10.17 -25.42 -15.26
N LEU A 4 -10.92 -25.72 -16.32
CA LEU A 4 -11.31 -24.75 -17.35
C LEU A 4 -12.27 -23.71 -16.78
N HIS A 5 -13.22 -24.14 -15.97
CA HIS A 5 -14.18 -23.25 -15.32
C HIS A 5 -13.50 -22.31 -14.31
N GLN A 6 -12.51 -22.80 -13.56
CA GLN A 6 -11.69 -21.97 -12.68
C GLN A 6 -10.90 -20.91 -13.45
N LEU A 7 -10.32 -21.27 -14.60
CA LEU A 7 -9.59 -20.33 -15.45
C LEU A 7 -10.52 -19.25 -16.03
N GLU A 8 -11.72 -19.63 -16.49
CA GLU A 8 -12.74 -18.68 -16.96
C GLU A 8 -13.12 -17.66 -15.88
N ILE A 9 -13.31 -18.11 -14.63
CA ILE A 9 -13.61 -17.23 -13.49
C ILE A 9 -12.46 -16.26 -13.23
N ILE A 10 -11.22 -16.70 -13.26
CA ILE A 10 -10.04 -15.84 -13.06
C ILE A 10 -9.94 -14.78 -14.16
N ILE A 11 -10.10 -15.17 -15.43
CA ILE A 11 -10.07 -14.24 -16.56
C ILE A 11 -11.20 -13.23 -16.45
N LEU A 12 -12.41 -13.68 -16.13
CA LEU A 12 -13.58 -12.81 -15.95
C LEU A 12 -13.35 -11.82 -14.81
N LEU A 13 -12.84 -12.27 -13.66
CA LEU A 13 -12.52 -11.41 -12.53
C LEU A 13 -11.50 -10.34 -12.90
N LEU A 14 -10.43 -10.70 -13.59
CA LEU A 14 -9.42 -9.73 -14.05
C LEU A 14 -10.02 -8.72 -15.04
N ALA A 15 -10.83 -9.17 -15.98
CA ALA A 15 -11.51 -8.28 -16.93
C ALA A 15 -12.45 -7.30 -16.22
N VAL A 16 -13.21 -7.77 -15.23
CA VAL A 16 -14.11 -6.94 -14.42
C VAL A 16 -13.31 -5.96 -13.56
N VAL A 17 -12.21 -6.38 -12.95
CA VAL A 17 -11.30 -5.49 -12.18
C VAL A 17 -10.81 -4.36 -13.06
N LEU A 18 -10.33 -4.65 -14.28
CA LEU A 18 -9.83 -3.65 -15.21
C LEU A 18 -10.95 -2.68 -15.67
N ALA A 19 -12.12 -3.22 -15.98
CA ALA A 19 -13.28 -2.42 -16.39
C ALA A 19 -13.74 -1.48 -15.27
N LEU A 20 -13.95 -2.02 -14.06
CA LEU A 20 -14.38 -1.24 -12.88
C LEU A 20 -13.34 -0.20 -12.48
N THR A 21 -12.05 -0.54 -12.52
CA THR A 21 -10.98 0.41 -12.22
C THR A 21 -10.95 1.56 -13.24
N THR A 22 -11.16 1.25 -14.52
CA THR A 22 -11.25 2.28 -15.58
C THR A 22 -12.43 3.21 -15.37
N ILE A 23 -13.58 2.67 -14.96
CA ILE A 23 -14.78 3.46 -14.64
C ILE A 23 -14.53 4.32 -13.39
N ALA A 24 -13.95 3.73 -12.32
CA ALA A 24 -13.63 4.44 -11.09
C ALA A 24 -12.71 5.65 -11.33
N GLN A 25 -11.74 5.51 -12.25
CA GLN A 25 -10.87 6.62 -12.65
C GLN A 25 -11.63 7.77 -13.33
N LYS A 26 -12.64 7.46 -14.17
CA LYS A 26 -13.45 8.46 -14.84
C LYS A 26 -14.37 9.24 -13.89
N ILE A 27 -14.88 8.55 -12.85
CA ILE A 27 -15.80 9.12 -11.86
C ILE A 27 -15.05 9.77 -10.69
N SER A 28 -13.71 9.64 -10.65
CA SER A 28 -12.85 10.15 -9.56
C SER A 28 -13.15 9.52 -8.19
N ILE A 29 -13.71 8.31 -8.17
CA ILE A 29 -13.89 7.49 -6.96
C ILE A 29 -12.63 6.62 -6.74
N PRO A 30 -12.18 6.41 -5.49
CA PRO A 30 -11.11 5.49 -5.20
C PRO A 30 -11.45 4.06 -5.66
N TYR A 31 -10.57 3.47 -6.47
CA TYR A 31 -10.83 2.16 -7.09
C TYR A 31 -11.12 1.03 -6.08
N PRO A 32 -10.52 0.98 -4.86
CA PRO A 32 -10.83 -0.08 -3.91
C PRO A 32 -12.30 -0.10 -3.50
N ILE A 33 -12.88 1.08 -3.26
CA ILE A 33 -14.30 1.22 -2.87
C ILE A 33 -15.19 0.77 -4.03
N PHE A 34 -14.87 1.22 -5.25
CA PHE A 34 -15.65 0.90 -6.44
C PHE A 34 -15.62 -0.60 -6.76
N LEU A 35 -14.48 -1.26 -6.52
CA LEU A 35 -14.34 -2.71 -6.69
C LEU A 35 -15.13 -3.51 -5.65
N VAL A 36 -15.12 -3.09 -4.38
CA VAL A 36 -15.94 -3.73 -3.33
C VAL A 36 -17.42 -3.58 -3.65
N LEU A 37 -17.88 -2.38 -4.03
CA LEU A 37 -19.28 -2.15 -4.40
C LEU A 37 -19.66 -2.92 -5.66
N GLY A 38 -18.79 -2.97 -6.67
CA GLY A 38 -18.99 -3.76 -7.87
C GLY A 38 -19.06 -5.27 -7.58
N GLY A 39 -18.16 -5.77 -6.74
CA GLY A 39 -18.19 -7.15 -6.25
C GLY A 39 -19.45 -7.47 -5.46
N LEU A 40 -19.91 -6.54 -4.61
CA LEU A 40 -21.15 -6.64 -3.87
C LEU A 40 -22.37 -6.79 -4.80
N LEU A 41 -22.46 -5.94 -5.81
CA LEU A 41 -23.54 -5.99 -6.80
C LEU A 41 -23.50 -7.28 -7.61
N LEU A 42 -22.31 -7.74 -8.02
CA LEU A 42 -22.14 -9.01 -8.71
C LEU A 42 -22.51 -10.21 -7.81
N GLY A 43 -22.14 -10.19 -6.53
CA GLY A 43 -22.50 -11.24 -5.58
C GLY A 43 -24.01 -11.38 -5.29
N LEU A 44 -24.80 -10.35 -5.64
CA LEU A 44 -26.27 -10.37 -5.54
C LEU A 44 -26.95 -10.92 -6.80
N VAL A 45 -26.22 -11.13 -7.90
CA VAL A 45 -26.78 -11.62 -9.17
C VAL A 45 -27.03 -13.14 -9.04
N PRO A 46 -28.29 -13.62 -9.17
CA PRO A 46 -28.59 -15.04 -9.13
C PRO A 46 -27.93 -15.77 -10.30
N GLY A 47 -27.34 -16.95 -10.02
CA GLY A 47 -26.73 -17.81 -11.05
C GLY A 47 -25.25 -17.57 -11.31
N LEU A 48 -24.61 -16.58 -10.69
CA LEU A 48 -23.15 -16.49 -10.67
C LEU A 48 -22.56 -17.53 -9.69
N PRO A 49 -21.42 -18.16 -10.06
CA PRO A 49 -20.77 -19.10 -9.16
C PRO A 49 -20.33 -18.39 -7.87
N THR A 50 -20.65 -19.01 -6.72
CA THR A 50 -20.21 -18.51 -5.43
C THR A 50 -18.70 -18.72 -5.30
N VAL A 51 -17.95 -17.61 -5.37
CA VAL A 51 -16.50 -17.64 -5.13
C VAL A 51 -16.26 -17.62 -3.63
N THR A 52 -15.91 -18.76 -3.07
CA THR A 52 -15.52 -18.85 -1.64
C THR A 52 -14.06 -18.45 -1.50
N LEU A 53 -13.81 -17.43 -0.69
CA LEU A 53 -12.46 -16.98 -0.38
C LEU A 53 -11.87 -17.88 0.72
N HIS A 54 -10.90 -18.71 0.36
CA HIS A 54 -10.14 -19.49 1.34
C HIS A 54 -9.14 -18.58 2.07
N PRO A 55 -9.16 -18.54 3.42
CA PRO A 55 -8.26 -17.68 4.20
C PRO A 55 -6.78 -17.89 3.86
N ASP A 56 -6.37 -19.14 3.67
CA ASP A 56 -4.99 -19.51 3.35
C ASP A 56 -4.51 -18.87 2.05
N LEU A 57 -5.38 -18.74 1.04
CA LEU A 57 -5.04 -18.04 -0.20
C LEU A 57 -4.78 -16.56 0.06
N VAL A 58 -5.57 -15.92 0.94
CA VAL A 58 -5.37 -14.51 1.27
C VAL A 58 -4.03 -14.33 1.99
N PHE A 59 -3.77 -15.12 3.00
CA PHE A 59 -2.54 -15.03 3.78
C PHE A 59 -1.30 -15.40 2.96
N LEU A 60 -1.37 -16.41 2.10
CA LEU A 60 -0.19 -16.89 1.40
C LEU A 60 0.05 -16.18 0.06
N VAL A 61 -1.01 -15.85 -0.69
CA VAL A 61 -0.86 -15.29 -2.05
C VAL A 61 -0.85 -13.77 -2.04
N PHE A 62 -1.73 -13.13 -1.26
CA PHE A 62 -1.93 -11.68 -1.33
C PHE A 62 -1.08 -10.91 -0.32
N LEU A 63 -1.03 -11.33 0.94
CA LEU A 63 -0.38 -10.53 1.98
C LEU A 63 1.15 -10.42 1.83
N PRO A 64 1.92 -11.47 1.51
CA PRO A 64 3.38 -11.35 1.46
C PRO A 64 3.87 -10.27 0.49
N PRO A 65 3.45 -10.24 -0.79
CA PRO A 65 3.90 -9.20 -1.72
C PRO A 65 3.35 -7.81 -1.39
N ILE A 66 2.10 -7.70 -0.90
CA ILE A 66 1.52 -6.41 -0.53
C ILE A 66 2.27 -5.78 0.63
N LEU A 67 2.51 -6.54 1.71
CA LEU A 67 3.24 -6.06 2.89
C LEU A 67 4.70 -5.76 2.59
N TRP A 68 5.37 -6.62 1.80
CA TRP A 68 6.74 -6.40 1.38
C TRP A 68 6.90 -5.13 0.56
N ALA A 69 6.03 -4.92 -0.44
CA ALA A 69 6.05 -3.72 -1.27
C ALA A 69 5.74 -2.46 -0.45
N ALA A 70 4.72 -2.49 0.41
CA ALA A 70 4.39 -1.39 1.30
C ALA A 70 5.59 -1.01 2.19
N ALA A 71 6.26 -2.01 2.78
CA ALA A 71 7.45 -1.81 3.58
C ALA A 71 8.66 -1.31 2.76
N TYR A 72 8.85 -1.80 1.54
CA TYR A 72 9.90 -1.34 0.63
C TYR A 72 9.74 0.14 0.25
N PHE A 73 8.52 0.61 -0.01
CA PHE A 73 8.28 2.00 -0.37
C PHE A 73 8.29 2.96 0.82
N THR A 74 8.16 2.46 2.04
CA THR A 74 8.20 3.26 3.27
C THR A 74 9.63 3.73 3.57
N SER A 75 9.80 5.04 3.87
CA SER A 75 11.10 5.62 4.24
C SER A 75 11.50 5.20 5.66
N LEU A 76 12.58 4.43 5.82
CA LEU A 76 13.08 4.02 7.14
C LEU A 76 13.43 5.22 8.03
N ARG A 77 13.97 6.30 7.46
CA ARG A 77 14.30 7.52 8.21
C ARG A 77 13.03 8.15 8.79
N GLU A 78 12.01 8.34 7.97
CA GLU A 78 10.74 8.92 8.41
C GLU A 78 9.98 8.00 9.36
N PHE A 79 10.00 6.68 9.11
CA PHE A 79 9.46 5.68 10.01
C PHE A 79 10.11 5.77 11.40
N ARG A 80 11.46 5.85 11.47
CA ARG A 80 12.19 6.01 12.74
C ARG A 80 11.87 7.34 13.44
N GLN A 81 11.74 8.43 12.70
CA GLN A 81 11.37 9.74 13.26
C GLN A 81 9.96 9.73 13.85
N ASN A 82 9.05 8.93 13.28
CA ASN A 82 7.67 8.81 13.72
C ASN A 82 7.36 7.50 14.48
N LEU A 83 8.39 6.78 14.97
CA LEU A 83 8.22 5.52 15.71
C LEU A 83 7.23 5.65 16.88
N ARG A 84 7.28 6.75 17.62
CA ARG A 84 6.40 6.95 18.77
C ARG A 84 4.92 7.02 18.37
N PRO A 85 4.46 7.92 17.48
CA PRO A 85 3.07 7.92 17.05
C PRO A 85 2.69 6.59 16.37
N ILE A 86 3.55 6.02 15.54
CA ILE A 86 3.31 4.73 14.89
C ILE A 86 3.09 3.62 15.94
N SER A 87 3.95 3.48 16.95
CA SER A 87 3.81 2.45 17.98
C SER A 87 2.56 2.65 18.85
N LEU A 88 2.22 3.90 19.19
CA LEU A 88 1.01 4.20 19.95
C LEU A 88 -0.28 3.87 19.17
N LEU A 89 -0.25 4.01 17.85
CA LEU A 89 -1.37 3.62 16.98
C LEU A 89 -1.35 2.12 16.70
N ALA A 90 -0.22 1.55 16.30
CA ALA A 90 -0.14 0.16 15.90
C ALA A 90 -0.32 -0.85 17.06
N VAL A 91 0.00 -0.45 18.29
CA VAL A 91 -0.19 -1.29 19.48
C VAL A 91 -1.31 -0.73 20.36
N GLY A 92 -1.19 0.52 20.79
CA GLY A 92 -2.13 1.10 21.75
C GLY A 92 -3.56 1.22 21.21
N LEU A 93 -3.72 1.73 19.98
CA LEU A 93 -5.04 1.83 19.35
C LEU A 93 -5.64 0.45 19.05
N VAL A 94 -4.81 -0.52 18.63
CA VAL A 94 -5.28 -1.90 18.40
C VAL A 94 -5.83 -2.50 19.68
N LEU A 95 -5.13 -2.36 20.80
CA LEU A 95 -5.60 -2.81 22.12
C LEU A 95 -6.88 -2.08 22.56
N ALA A 96 -6.91 -0.76 22.42
CA ALA A 96 -8.08 0.05 22.77
C ALA A 96 -9.30 -0.29 21.92
N THR A 97 -9.12 -0.47 20.62
CA THR A 97 -10.21 -0.86 19.70
C THR A 97 -10.68 -2.27 20.00
N THR A 98 -9.76 -3.21 20.23
CA THR A 98 -10.11 -4.60 20.62
C THR A 98 -10.93 -4.60 21.90
N ALA A 99 -10.52 -3.88 22.93
CA ALA A 99 -11.25 -3.80 24.19
C ALA A 99 -12.62 -3.13 24.03
N GLY A 100 -12.70 -2.01 23.31
CA GLY A 100 -13.96 -1.30 23.06
C GLY A 100 -14.96 -2.13 22.27
N VAL A 101 -14.50 -2.76 21.18
CA VAL A 101 -15.34 -3.65 20.36
C VAL A 101 -15.76 -4.89 21.15
N ALA A 102 -14.86 -5.51 21.91
CA ALA A 102 -15.17 -6.66 22.73
C ALA A 102 -16.26 -6.34 23.78
N ALA A 103 -16.15 -5.19 24.44
CA ALA A 103 -17.17 -4.76 25.42
C ALA A 103 -18.54 -4.55 24.76
N VAL A 104 -18.58 -3.91 23.60
CA VAL A 104 -19.84 -3.67 22.86
C VAL A 104 -20.42 -4.97 22.32
N ALA A 105 -19.60 -5.86 21.75
CA ALA A 105 -20.06 -7.13 21.22
C ALA A 105 -20.60 -8.05 22.33
N HIS A 106 -19.93 -8.12 23.48
CA HIS A 106 -20.38 -8.90 24.64
C HIS A 106 -21.76 -8.45 25.16
N VAL A 107 -22.03 -7.13 25.12
CA VAL A 107 -23.33 -6.58 25.55
C VAL A 107 -24.41 -6.78 24.48
N LEU A 108 -24.07 -6.62 23.20
CA LEU A 108 -25.06 -6.67 22.10
C LEU A 108 -25.42 -8.09 21.66
N LEU A 109 -24.56 -9.08 21.88
CA LEU A 109 -24.75 -10.46 21.47
C LEU A 109 -24.89 -11.36 22.71
N PRO A 110 -26.12 -11.60 23.19
CA PRO A 110 -26.35 -12.40 24.38
C PRO A 110 -25.75 -13.81 24.26
N GLY A 111 -24.94 -14.19 25.25
CA GLY A 111 -24.24 -15.47 25.25
C GLY A 111 -22.84 -15.47 24.62
N MET A 112 -22.43 -14.39 23.98
CA MET A 112 -21.05 -14.25 23.49
C MET A 112 -20.08 -14.08 24.68
N GLY A 113 -19.12 -15.01 24.81
CA GLY A 113 -18.07 -14.94 25.82
C GLY A 113 -17.05 -13.86 25.54
N TRP A 114 -16.24 -13.51 26.54
CA TRP A 114 -15.16 -12.51 26.36
C TRP A 114 -14.10 -12.94 25.34
N ALA A 115 -13.80 -14.23 25.22
CA ALA A 115 -12.79 -14.71 24.29
C ALA A 115 -13.24 -14.52 22.84
N GLU A 116 -14.50 -14.84 22.50
CA GLU A 116 -15.09 -14.60 21.18
C GLU A 116 -15.21 -13.10 20.88
N ALA A 117 -15.61 -12.30 21.87
CA ALA A 117 -15.72 -10.85 21.73
C ALA A 117 -14.34 -10.20 21.51
N ILE A 118 -13.28 -10.65 22.19
CA ILE A 118 -11.90 -10.21 21.97
C ILE A 118 -11.41 -10.66 20.58
N ALA A 119 -11.76 -11.88 20.14
CA ALA A 119 -11.43 -12.34 18.78
C ALA A 119 -12.04 -11.41 17.72
N LEU A 120 -13.33 -11.06 17.84
CA LEU A 120 -13.98 -10.07 16.97
C LEU A 120 -13.27 -8.72 17.05
N GLY A 121 -12.96 -8.23 18.25
CA GLY A 121 -12.24 -6.97 18.45
C GLY A 121 -10.85 -6.97 17.77
N ALA A 122 -10.10 -8.05 17.91
CA ALA A 122 -8.80 -8.21 17.27
C ALA A 122 -8.91 -8.24 15.73
N ILE A 123 -9.92 -8.93 15.20
CA ILE A 123 -10.20 -9.01 13.76
C ILE A 123 -10.47 -7.61 13.15
N VAL A 124 -11.29 -6.78 13.82
CA VAL A 124 -11.71 -5.49 13.26
C VAL A 124 -10.83 -4.32 13.69
N SER A 125 -9.85 -4.53 14.58
CA SER A 125 -9.00 -3.44 15.10
C SER A 125 -8.03 -2.86 14.07
N PRO A 126 -7.32 -3.63 13.20
CA PRO A 126 -6.31 -3.07 12.32
C PRO A 126 -6.93 -2.29 11.16
N PRO A 127 -6.57 -1.00 10.98
CA PRO A 127 -6.93 -0.27 9.78
C PRO A 127 -6.03 -0.63 8.60
N ASP A 128 -6.57 -0.56 7.39
CA ASP A 128 -5.88 -0.78 6.12
C ASP A 128 -5.43 0.54 5.50
N ALA A 129 -4.11 0.73 5.35
CA ALA A 129 -3.57 1.92 4.72
C ALA A 129 -3.70 1.91 3.20
N VAL A 130 -3.85 0.74 2.53
CA VAL A 130 -3.93 0.67 1.06
C VAL A 130 -5.08 1.52 0.53
N SER A 131 -6.25 1.40 1.15
CA SER A 131 -7.42 2.20 0.80
C SER A 131 -7.22 3.70 1.08
N ALA A 132 -6.56 4.06 2.18
CA ALA A 132 -6.28 5.45 2.56
C ALA A 132 -5.25 6.10 1.64
N THR A 133 -4.16 5.40 1.32
CA THR A 133 -3.10 5.90 0.44
C THR A 133 -3.52 5.98 -1.02
N ALA A 134 -4.40 5.07 -1.48
CA ALA A 134 -5.00 5.16 -2.82
C ALA A 134 -5.80 6.46 -3.03
N VAL A 135 -6.46 6.95 -1.98
CA VAL A 135 -7.13 8.26 -1.97
C VAL A 135 -6.10 9.39 -1.84
N GLY A 136 -5.13 9.22 -0.94
CA GLY A 136 -4.14 10.24 -0.58
C GLY A 136 -3.20 10.64 -1.72
N LYS A 137 -2.79 9.69 -2.55
CA LYS A 137 -1.92 9.95 -3.72
C LYS A 137 -2.52 10.94 -4.74
N ARG A 138 -3.85 11.09 -4.75
CA ARG A 138 -4.55 12.05 -5.63
C ARG A 138 -4.78 13.42 -4.98
N LEU A 139 -4.65 13.54 -3.67
CA LEU A 139 -5.14 14.67 -2.87
C LEU A 139 -4.03 15.19 -1.94
N ARG A 140 -2.82 15.35 -2.39
CA ARG A 140 -1.69 16.02 -1.69
C ARG A 140 -1.83 16.10 -0.15
N ILE A 141 -1.83 14.91 0.50
CA ILE A 141 -1.86 14.78 1.97
C ILE A 141 -0.45 15.08 2.51
N PRO A 142 -0.31 15.80 3.64
CA PRO A 142 0.97 16.03 4.27
C PRO A 142 1.76 14.73 4.48
N ARG A 143 3.03 14.72 4.10
CA ARG A 143 3.90 13.53 4.08
C ARG A 143 3.97 12.83 5.44
N ARG A 144 4.06 13.60 6.52
CA ARG A 144 4.06 13.05 7.89
C ARG A 144 2.81 12.22 8.21
N VAL A 145 1.63 12.66 7.74
CA VAL A 145 0.37 11.92 7.93
C VAL A 145 0.41 10.60 7.16
N VAL A 146 0.87 10.63 5.92
CA VAL A 146 1.02 9.42 5.09
C VAL A 146 1.98 8.44 5.75
N THR A 147 3.16 8.89 6.18
CA THR A 147 4.16 8.06 6.88
C THR A 147 3.61 7.43 8.16
N ILE A 148 2.82 8.17 8.94
CA ILE A 148 2.21 7.64 10.17
C ILE A 148 1.17 6.56 9.81
N LEU A 149 0.31 6.79 8.80
CA LEU A 149 -0.72 5.83 8.38
C LEU A 149 -0.11 4.55 7.79
N GLU A 150 0.89 4.70 6.92
CA GLU A 150 1.61 3.55 6.35
C GLU A 150 2.35 2.78 7.45
N GLY A 151 3.06 3.48 8.33
CA GLY A 151 3.77 2.87 9.45
C GLY A 151 2.85 2.18 10.45
N GLU A 152 1.68 2.78 10.74
CA GLU A 152 0.64 2.16 11.56
C GLU A 152 0.22 0.82 10.94
N SER A 153 -0.16 0.82 9.66
CA SER A 153 -0.66 -0.37 8.96
C SER A 153 0.38 -1.49 8.85
N LEU A 154 1.67 -1.18 8.74
CA LEU A 154 2.72 -2.19 8.69
C LEU A 154 2.89 -2.98 10.00
N VAL A 155 2.54 -2.40 11.14
CA VAL A 155 2.79 -3.00 12.47
C VAL A 155 1.49 -3.46 13.15
N ASN A 156 0.36 -2.78 12.91
CA ASN A 156 -0.93 -3.09 13.53
C ASN A 156 -1.44 -4.50 13.21
N ASP A 157 -1.22 -4.98 11.97
CA ASP A 157 -1.64 -6.31 11.55
C ASP A 157 -0.96 -7.40 12.37
N ALA A 158 0.33 -7.23 12.67
CA ALA A 158 1.06 -8.16 13.54
C ALA A 158 0.49 -8.15 14.97
N THR A 159 0.20 -6.97 15.53
CA THR A 159 -0.39 -6.83 16.86
C THR A 159 -1.78 -7.48 16.91
N ALA A 160 -2.61 -7.20 15.92
CA ALA A 160 -3.97 -7.73 15.81
C ALA A 160 -3.98 -9.26 15.67
N LEU A 161 -3.11 -9.83 14.83
CA LEU A 161 -3.02 -11.28 14.63
C LEU A 161 -2.54 -12.02 15.88
N VAL A 162 -1.71 -11.40 16.71
CA VAL A 162 -1.31 -11.99 18.01
C VAL A 162 -2.49 -12.03 18.98
N LEU A 163 -3.24 -10.93 19.10
CA LEU A 163 -4.44 -10.88 19.93
C LEU A 163 -5.50 -11.88 19.41
N TYR A 164 -5.67 -11.96 18.11
CA TYR A 164 -6.54 -12.92 17.45
C TYR A 164 -6.16 -14.37 17.79
N ARG A 165 -4.88 -14.75 17.59
CA ARG A 165 -4.40 -16.11 17.91
C ARG A 165 -4.58 -16.44 19.40
N ALA A 166 -4.33 -15.46 20.29
CA ALA A 166 -4.54 -15.64 21.73
C ALA A 166 -6.02 -15.84 22.10
N ALA A 167 -6.91 -15.02 21.51
CA ALA A 167 -8.34 -15.10 21.76
C ALA A 167 -8.95 -16.40 21.19
N VAL A 168 -8.61 -16.76 19.95
CA VAL A 168 -9.04 -18.01 19.32
C VAL A 168 -8.51 -19.21 20.10
N GLY A 169 -7.24 -19.17 20.53
CA GLY A 169 -6.67 -20.22 21.40
C GLY A 169 -7.42 -20.38 22.71
N ALA A 170 -7.86 -19.29 23.33
CA ALA A 170 -8.67 -19.31 24.55
C ALA A 170 -10.08 -19.92 24.30
N VAL A 171 -10.72 -19.63 23.16
CA VAL A 171 -11.99 -20.26 22.79
C VAL A 171 -11.81 -21.75 22.54
N VAL A 172 -10.76 -22.15 21.84
CA VAL A 172 -10.50 -23.56 21.46
C VAL A 172 -10.10 -24.41 22.67
N SER A 173 -9.24 -23.89 23.56
CA SER A 173 -8.70 -24.61 24.72
C SER A 173 -9.51 -24.44 26.01
N GLY A 174 -10.42 -23.45 26.05
CA GLY A 174 -11.20 -23.11 27.27
C GLY A 174 -10.36 -22.45 28.37
N SER A 175 -9.08 -22.11 28.12
CA SER A 175 -8.19 -21.51 29.12
C SER A 175 -7.32 -20.40 28.53
N PHE A 176 -7.11 -19.32 29.28
CA PHE A 176 -6.28 -18.20 28.88
C PHE A 176 -5.01 -18.11 29.74
N LEU A 177 -3.86 -18.30 29.12
CA LEU A 177 -2.53 -18.22 29.77
C LEU A 177 -1.80 -16.94 29.37
N PHE A 178 -2.02 -15.84 30.11
CA PHE A 178 -1.46 -14.52 29.80
C PHE A 178 0.08 -14.51 29.70
N GLY A 179 0.79 -15.14 30.65
CA GLY A 179 2.25 -15.13 30.71
C GLY A 179 2.91 -15.85 29.52
N GLY A 180 2.36 -16.97 29.08
CA GLY A 180 2.83 -17.69 27.90
C GLY A 180 2.62 -16.90 26.60
N THR A 181 1.53 -16.17 26.51
CA THR A 181 1.18 -15.35 25.33
C THR A 181 2.18 -14.22 25.11
N VAL A 182 2.59 -13.51 26.17
CA VAL A 182 3.56 -12.39 26.06
C VAL A 182 4.95 -12.91 25.65
N LEU A 183 5.41 -14.02 26.23
CA LEU A 183 6.71 -14.59 25.89
C LEU A 183 6.74 -15.12 24.45
N ASN A 184 5.69 -15.82 24.03
CA ASN A 184 5.54 -16.30 22.66
C ASN A 184 5.48 -15.14 21.66
N PHE A 185 4.82 -14.03 22.01
CA PHE A 185 4.80 -12.82 21.17
C PHE A 185 6.20 -12.23 21.00
N ALA A 186 6.96 -12.07 22.10
CA ALA A 186 8.31 -11.53 22.03
C ALA A 186 9.22 -12.43 21.18
N PHE A 187 9.14 -13.75 21.36
CA PHE A 187 9.86 -14.70 20.52
C PHE A 187 9.46 -14.60 19.05
N ALA A 188 8.15 -14.61 18.76
CA ALA A 188 7.65 -14.54 17.40
C ALA A 188 8.08 -13.23 16.67
N ALA A 189 8.12 -12.11 17.40
CA ALA A 189 8.58 -10.83 16.87
C ALA A 189 10.10 -10.83 16.58
N LEU A 190 10.92 -11.30 17.52
CA LEU A 190 12.38 -11.36 17.36
C LEU A 190 12.79 -12.34 16.24
N ALA A 191 12.18 -13.52 16.20
CA ALA A 191 12.40 -14.49 15.12
C ALA A 191 11.99 -13.92 13.76
N ALA A 192 10.86 -13.22 13.68
CA ALA A 192 10.41 -12.56 12.45
C ALA A 192 11.41 -11.50 11.95
N LEU A 193 11.95 -10.67 12.85
CA LEU A 193 12.98 -9.69 12.49
C LEU A 193 14.24 -10.38 11.94
N ALA A 194 14.69 -11.46 12.59
CA ALA A 194 15.86 -12.22 12.14
C ALA A 194 15.62 -12.85 10.74
N ILE A 195 14.43 -13.41 10.50
CA ILE A 195 14.05 -13.98 9.20
C ILE A 195 13.99 -12.88 8.12
N GLY A 196 13.37 -11.73 8.39
CA GLY A 196 13.30 -10.62 7.45
C GLY A 196 14.68 -10.07 7.05
N ILE A 197 15.58 -9.91 8.04
CA ILE A 197 16.97 -9.50 7.80
C ILE A 197 17.72 -10.59 7.01
N GLY A 198 17.53 -11.85 7.36
CA GLY A 198 18.12 -13.00 6.64
C GLY A 198 17.64 -13.08 5.19
N ALA A 199 16.35 -12.86 4.95
CA ALA A 199 15.77 -12.78 3.63
C ALA A 199 16.40 -11.64 2.79
N THR A 200 16.64 -10.48 3.41
CA THR A 200 17.35 -9.36 2.76
C THR A 200 18.78 -9.74 2.38
N TRP A 201 19.50 -10.37 3.27
CA TRP A 201 20.88 -10.79 3.00
C TRP A 201 20.93 -11.82 1.87
N PHE A 202 20.02 -12.80 1.88
CA PHE A 202 19.87 -13.78 0.80
C PHE A 202 19.53 -13.08 -0.53
N THR A 203 18.56 -12.15 -0.52
CA THR A 203 18.18 -11.39 -1.73
C THR A 203 19.38 -10.63 -2.29
N ARG A 204 20.14 -9.92 -1.45
CA ARG A 204 21.34 -9.20 -1.87
C ARG A 204 22.35 -10.15 -2.52
N TRP A 205 22.61 -11.30 -1.89
CA TRP A 205 23.52 -12.30 -2.45
C TRP A 205 23.03 -12.79 -3.82
N ALA A 206 21.75 -13.13 -3.96
CA ALA A 206 21.16 -13.60 -5.19
C ALA A 206 21.19 -12.55 -6.31
N LEU A 207 20.94 -11.27 -5.97
CA LEU A 207 21.02 -10.15 -6.92
C LEU A 207 22.43 -9.90 -7.43
N CYS A 208 23.45 -10.10 -6.58
CA CYS A 208 24.85 -9.98 -6.97
C CYS A 208 25.36 -11.20 -7.74
N ALA A 209 24.68 -12.34 -7.65
CA ALA A 209 25.07 -13.59 -8.33
C ALA A 209 24.62 -13.65 -9.79
N THR A 210 23.75 -12.75 -10.26
CA THR A 210 23.24 -12.69 -11.62
C THR A 210 23.22 -11.26 -12.15
N GLU A 211 23.54 -11.09 -13.43
CA GLU A 211 23.45 -9.81 -14.14
C GLU A 211 22.15 -9.70 -14.95
N ASP A 212 21.40 -10.79 -15.09
CA ASP A 212 20.13 -10.80 -15.83
C ASP A 212 19.02 -10.08 -15.05
N GLY A 213 18.50 -8.99 -15.61
CA GLY A 213 17.48 -8.15 -14.99
C GLY A 213 16.17 -8.88 -14.70
N TYR A 214 15.74 -9.80 -15.56
CA TYR A 214 14.51 -10.57 -15.35
C TYR A 214 14.64 -11.55 -14.19
N THR A 215 15.77 -12.23 -14.10
CA THR A 215 16.09 -13.12 -12.97
C THR A 215 16.15 -12.33 -11.66
N GLN A 216 16.78 -11.14 -11.68
CA GLN A 216 16.84 -10.25 -10.52
C GLN A 216 15.43 -9.84 -10.06
N ILE A 217 14.55 -9.45 -10.98
CA ILE A 217 13.15 -9.10 -10.67
C ILE A 217 12.41 -10.32 -10.11
N GLY A 218 12.56 -11.50 -10.74
CA GLY A 218 11.97 -12.76 -10.28
C GLY A 218 12.36 -13.10 -8.83
N VAL A 219 13.63 -12.92 -8.48
CA VAL A 219 14.11 -13.10 -7.09
C VAL A 219 13.36 -12.17 -6.14
N THR A 220 13.20 -10.88 -6.49
CA THR A 220 12.48 -9.94 -5.61
C THR A 220 11.02 -10.31 -5.40
N LEU A 221 10.36 -10.93 -6.39
CA LEU A 221 8.97 -11.39 -6.29
C LEU A 221 8.83 -12.65 -5.44
N LEU A 222 9.82 -13.54 -5.42
CA LEU A 222 9.77 -14.80 -4.67
C LEU A 222 10.11 -14.64 -3.19
N VAL A 223 11.02 -13.73 -2.87
CA VAL A 223 11.53 -13.56 -1.49
C VAL A 223 10.45 -13.29 -0.45
N PRO A 224 9.42 -12.47 -0.69
CA PRO A 224 8.32 -12.27 0.27
C PRO A 224 7.64 -13.59 0.67
N TYR A 225 7.40 -14.47 -0.31
CA TYR A 225 6.78 -15.78 -0.08
C TYR A 225 7.71 -16.71 0.72
N ILE A 226 9.00 -16.71 0.39
CA ILE A 226 10.00 -17.50 1.12
C ILE A 226 10.08 -17.04 2.57
N ALA A 227 10.16 -15.73 2.81
CA ALA A 227 10.18 -15.16 4.16
C ALA A 227 8.92 -15.52 4.95
N TRP A 228 7.74 -15.47 4.30
CA TRP A 228 6.47 -15.84 4.88
C TRP A 228 6.44 -17.31 5.31
N VAL A 229 6.75 -18.22 4.39
CA VAL A 229 6.74 -19.67 4.64
C VAL A 229 7.73 -20.06 5.74
N ILE A 230 8.94 -19.50 5.74
CA ILE A 230 9.92 -19.74 6.81
C ILE A 230 9.39 -19.24 8.15
N ALA A 231 8.81 -18.04 8.21
CA ALA A 231 8.28 -17.48 9.44
C ALA A 231 7.12 -18.35 10.01
N GLU A 232 6.17 -18.77 9.17
CA GLU A 232 5.08 -19.66 9.58
C GLU A 232 5.61 -21.02 10.08
N SER A 233 6.64 -21.59 9.44
CA SER A 233 7.20 -22.90 9.83
C SER A 233 7.83 -22.91 11.22
N VAL A 234 8.32 -21.75 11.70
CA VAL A 234 8.89 -21.60 13.06
C VAL A 234 7.94 -20.86 14.02
N HIS A 235 6.68 -20.72 13.66
CA HIS A 235 5.66 -20.00 14.45
C HIS A 235 6.01 -18.53 14.75
N ALA A 236 6.85 -17.90 13.91
CA ALA A 236 7.15 -16.48 13.96
C ALA A 236 6.05 -15.65 13.28
N SER A 237 6.08 -14.33 13.42
CA SER A 237 5.15 -13.44 12.73
C SER A 237 5.57 -13.26 11.27
N ALA A 238 4.89 -13.93 10.33
CA ALA A 238 5.14 -13.80 8.90
C ALA A 238 4.95 -12.36 8.38
N VAL A 239 3.99 -11.62 8.95
CA VAL A 239 3.77 -10.20 8.68
C VAL A 239 5.01 -9.37 9.02
N LEU A 240 5.52 -9.49 10.25
CA LEU A 240 6.72 -8.75 10.66
C LEU A 240 7.97 -9.18 9.88
N ALA A 241 8.08 -10.44 9.47
CA ALA A 241 9.20 -10.91 8.65
C ALA A 241 9.19 -10.22 7.26
N CYS A 242 8.04 -10.14 6.61
CA CYS A 242 7.89 -9.43 5.33
C CYS A 242 8.17 -7.93 5.48
N VAL A 243 7.66 -7.30 6.55
CA VAL A 243 7.88 -5.87 6.81
C VAL A 243 9.36 -5.59 7.08
N ALA A 244 10.01 -6.36 7.95
CA ALA A 244 11.43 -6.20 8.24
C ALA A 244 12.30 -6.40 6.99
N GLY A 245 11.99 -7.41 6.18
CA GLY A 245 12.67 -7.67 4.91
C GLY A 245 12.48 -6.53 3.89
N GLY A 246 11.25 -6.08 3.69
CA GLY A 246 10.93 -4.99 2.77
C GLY A 246 11.61 -3.67 3.11
N ILE A 247 11.62 -3.29 4.40
CA ILE A 247 12.32 -2.08 4.89
C ILE A 247 13.83 -2.20 4.69
N THR A 248 14.41 -3.35 4.99
CA THR A 248 15.87 -3.52 4.94
C THR A 248 16.40 -3.65 3.53
N ILE A 249 15.72 -4.35 2.62
CA ILE A 249 16.18 -4.52 1.24
C ILE A 249 16.25 -3.18 0.49
N ARG A 250 15.40 -2.21 0.81
CA ARG A 250 15.44 -0.88 0.20
C ARG A 250 16.82 -0.22 0.28
N GLN A 251 17.56 -0.42 1.39
CA GLN A 251 18.87 0.20 1.59
C GLN A 251 19.96 -0.36 0.65
N TYR A 252 19.80 -1.61 0.23
CA TYR A 252 20.80 -2.32 -0.57
C TYR A 252 20.45 -2.43 -2.04
N PHE A 253 19.15 -2.39 -2.37
CA PHE A 253 18.67 -2.64 -3.73
C PHE A 253 19.23 -1.64 -4.75
N SER A 254 19.27 -0.34 -4.40
CA SER A 254 19.73 0.70 -5.33
C SER A 254 21.19 0.57 -5.74
N GLY A 255 22.04 -0.02 -4.90
CA GLY A 255 23.46 -0.25 -5.19
C GLY A 255 23.75 -1.63 -5.82
N ALA A 256 22.82 -2.58 -5.73
CA ALA A 256 23.03 -3.95 -6.18
C ALA A 256 22.52 -4.20 -7.62
N VAL A 257 21.71 -3.29 -8.19
CA VAL A 257 20.97 -3.52 -9.43
C VAL A 257 21.19 -2.38 -10.41
N ALA A 258 21.32 -2.71 -11.71
CA ALA A 258 21.47 -1.73 -12.77
C ALA A 258 20.27 -0.75 -12.85
N PRO A 259 20.47 0.51 -13.29
CA PRO A 259 19.40 1.51 -13.41
C PRO A 259 18.19 1.04 -14.23
N ALA A 260 18.42 0.40 -15.36
CA ALA A 260 17.35 -0.14 -16.22
C ALA A 260 16.52 -1.19 -15.50
N THR A 261 17.17 -2.14 -14.80
CA THR A 261 16.48 -3.18 -14.01
C THR A 261 15.69 -2.57 -12.86
N ARG A 262 16.17 -1.51 -12.21
CA ARG A 262 15.41 -0.82 -11.16
C ARG A 262 14.10 -0.23 -11.67
N LEU A 263 14.13 0.40 -12.86
CA LEU A 263 12.94 0.97 -13.48
C LEU A 263 11.93 -0.14 -13.86
N GLN A 264 12.42 -1.21 -14.48
CA GLN A 264 11.60 -2.38 -14.83
C GLN A 264 11.00 -3.05 -13.58
N ALA A 265 11.82 -3.27 -12.53
CA ALA A 265 11.35 -3.83 -11.27
C ALA A 265 10.23 -3.01 -10.65
N ARG A 266 10.36 -1.67 -10.66
CA ARG A 266 9.32 -0.78 -10.16
C ARG A 266 8.01 -0.94 -10.93
N ALA A 267 8.07 -0.95 -12.26
CA ALA A 267 6.87 -1.12 -13.10
C ALA A 267 6.20 -2.49 -12.87
N VAL A 268 6.99 -3.56 -12.75
CA VAL A 268 6.48 -4.90 -12.45
C VAL A 268 5.81 -4.95 -11.07
N TRP A 269 6.45 -4.39 -10.04
CA TRP A 269 5.89 -4.35 -8.70
C TRP A 269 4.60 -3.52 -8.63
N GLU A 270 4.55 -2.36 -9.29
CA GLU A 270 3.33 -1.52 -9.37
C GLU A 270 2.18 -2.28 -10.03
N LEU A 271 2.45 -3.03 -11.11
CA LEU A 271 1.46 -3.88 -11.78
C LEU A 271 0.98 -5.03 -10.88
N VAL A 272 1.90 -5.77 -10.25
CA VAL A 272 1.57 -6.89 -9.35
C VAL A 272 0.69 -6.41 -8.20
N ILE A 273 1.07 -5.33 -7.52
CA ILE A 273 0.28 -4.76 -6.42
C ILE A 273 -1.08 -4.25 -6.89
N PHE A 274 -1.15 -3.64 -8.08
CA PHE A 274 -2.42 -3.21 -8.67
C PHE A 274 -3.37 -4.40 -8.90
N ILE A 275 -2.87 -5.49 -9.50
CA ILE A 275 -3.67 -6.71 -9.76
C ILE A 275 -4.11 -7.36 -8.45
N LEU A 276 -3.19 -7.57 -7.50
CA LEU A 276 -3.50 -8.19 -6.21
C LEU A 276 -4.55 -7.39 -5.44
N ASN A 277 -4.36 -6.07 -5.32
CA ASN A 277 -5.36 -5.21 -4.68
C ASN A 277 -6.70 -5.23 -5.43
N GLY A 278 -6.67 -5.21 -6.76
CA GLY A 278 -7.88 -5.25 -7.56
C GLY A 278 -8.70 -6.52 -7.33
N VAL A 279 -8.03 -7.66 -7.42
CA VAL A 279 -8.66 -8.97 -7.23
C VAL A 279 -9.20 -9.11 -5.80
N ILE A 280 -8.44 -8.73 -4.78
CA ILE A 280 -8.89 -8.92 -3.41
C ILE A 280 -10.07 -8.02 -3.04
N PHE A 281 -10.11 -6.76 -3.49
CA PHE A 281 -11.25 -5.88 -3.20
C PHE A 281 -12.54 -6.34 -3.87
N ILE A 282 -12.48 -6.88 -5.10
CA ILE A 282 -13.68 -7.44 -5.73
C ILE A 282 -14.11 -8.74 -5.05
N LEU A 283 -13.15 -9.59 -4.61
CA LEU A 283 -13.44 -10.80 -3.85
C LEU A 283 -14.09 -10.49 -2.50
N ILE A 284 -13.66 -9.43 -1.79
CA ILE A 284 -14.33 -8.94 -0.58
C ILE A 284 -15.80 -8.65 -0.87
N GLY A 285 -16.09 -7.93 -1.95
CA GLY A 285 -17.47 -7.63 -2.33
C GLY A 285 -18.31 -8.87 -2.63
N LEU A 286 -17.75 -9.84 -3.34
CA LEU A 286 -18.42 -11.09 -3.72
C LEU A 286 -18.80 -11.98 -2.52
N GLN A 287 -18.11 -11.85 -1.37
CA GLN A 287 -18.40 -12.66 -0.17
C GLN A 287 -19.82 -12.43 0.41
N LEU A 288 -20.47 -11.31 0.11
CA LEU A 288 -21.80 -11.03 0.68
C LEU A 288 -22.83 -12.10 0.33
N GLY A 289 -22.79 -12.63 -0.90
CA GLY A 289 -23.71 -13.70 -1.33
C GLY A 289 -23.60 -14.93 -0.44
N ALA A 290 -22.37 -15.39 -0.20
CA ALA A 290 -22.10 -16.55 0.66
C ALA A 290 -22.42 -16.29 2.14
N LEU A 291 -22.23 -15.07 2.64
CA LEU A 291 -22.49 -14.69 4.02
C LEU A 291 -23.98 -14.55 4.34
N ARG A 292 -24.79 -14.16 3.35
CA ARG A 292 -26.23 -14.05 3.51
C ARG A 292 -26.88 -15.39 3.90
N ASP A 293 -26.39 -16.48 3.31
CA ASP A 293 -26.95 -17.80 3.53
C ASP A 293 -26.40 -18.47 4.81
N ALA A 294 -25.34 -17.88 5.41
CA ALA A 294 -24.68 -18.43 6.60
C ALA A 294 -25.36 -18.06 7.94
N VAL A 295 -26.24 -17.04 7.96
CA VAL A 295 -26.93 -16.56 9.15
C VAL A 295 -28.43 -16.81 9.02
N PRO A 296 -29.10 -17.34 10.06
CA PRO A 296 -30.56 -17.55 10.04
C PRO A 296 -31.30 -16.23 9.78
N ALA A 297 -32.32 -16.26 8.91
CA ALA A 297 -33.04 -15.05 8.46
C ALA A 297 -33.65 -14.24 9.63
N GLY A 298 -34.05 -14.87 10.72
CA GLY A 298 -34.59 -14.20 11.92
C GLY A 298 -33.56 -13.40 12.72
N GLN A 299 -32.25 -13.67 12.57
CA GLN A 299 -31.17 -13.00 13.32
C GLN A 299 -30.38 -11.99 12.47
N TYR A 300 -30.68 -11.94 11.17
CA TYR A 300 -29.92 -11.09 10.25
C TYR A 300 -29.93 -9.60 10.65
N GLY A 301 -31.10 -9.07 11.04
CA GLY A 301 -31.26 -7.67 11.46
C GLY A 301 -30.48 -7.32 12.73
N SER A 302 -30.45 -8.20 13.73
CA SER A 302 -29.72 -7.99 14.99
C SER A 302 -28.21 -8.05 14.78
N VAL A 303 -27.73 -8.98 13.97
CA VAL A 303 -26.29 -9.10 13.62
C VAL A 303 -25.82 -7.90 12.79
N LEU A 304 -26.63 -7.41 11.85
CA LEU A 304 -26.33 -6.21 11.07
C LEU A 304 -26.28 -4.96 11.99
N LEU A 305 -27.21 -4.82 12.91
CA LEU A 305 -27.20 -3.74 13.91
C LEU A 305 -25.94 -3.82 14.78
N ALA A 306 -25.56 -5.02 15.23
CA ALA A 306 -24.32 -5.24 15.96
C ALA A 306 -23.11 -4.83 15.12
N GLY A 307 -23.07 -5.15 13.83
CA GLY A 307 -22.03 -4.71 12.88
C GLY A 307 -21.93 -3.19 12.75
N LEU A 308 -23.06 -2.49 12.67
CA LEU A 308 -23.10 -1.02 12.65
C LEU A 308 -22.59 -0.41 13.96
N MET A 309 -22.99 -0.98 15.11
CA MET A 309 -22.54 -0.51 16.43
C MET A 309 -21.05 -0.77 16.65
N VAL A 310 -20.53 -1.92 16.21
CA VAL A 310 -19.10 -2.24 16.21
C VAL A 310 -18.33 -1.28 15.30
N SER A 311 -18.86 -0.95 14.12
CA SER A 311 -18.26 0.03 13.21
C SER A 311 -18.18 1.43 13.86
N ALA A 312 -19.27 1.87 14.47
CA ALA A 312 -19.32 3.13 15.21
C ALA A 312 -18.31 3.14 16.37
N THR A 313 -18.25 2.05 17.14
CA THR A 313 -17.28 1.89 18.23
C THR A 313 -15.84 2.02 17.74
N ALA A 314 -15.49 1.32 16.67
CA ALA A 314 -14.15 1.37 16.11
C ALA A 314 -13.77 2.79 15.61
N ILE A 315 -14.71 3.52 15.02
CA ILE A 315 -14.51 4.92 14.61
C ILE A 315 -14.37 5.82 15.85
N VAL A 316 -15.24 5.71 16.83
CA VAL A 316 -15.21 6.54 18.04
C VAL A 316 -13.94 6.31 18.86
N VAL A 317 -13.54 5.05 19.07
CA VAL A 317 -12.30 4.72 19.79
C VAL A 317 -11.10 5.36 19.08
N ARG A 318 -11.03 5.31 17.75
CA ARG A 318 -9.95 5.94 16.99
C ARG A 318 -9.94 7.47 17.16
N PHE A 319 -11.11 8.12 17.10
CA PHE A 319 -11.23 9.55 17.34
C PHE A 319 -10.83 10.00 18.75
N LEU A 320 -11.05 9.15 19.74
CA LEU A 320 -10.61 9.41 21.12
C LEU A 320 -9.12 9.13 21.30
N TRP A 321 -8.63 8.02 20.75
CA TRP A 321 -7.25 7.57 20.96
C TRP A 321 -6.21 8.43 20.27
N VAL A 322 -6.44 8.83 19.00
CA VAL A 322 -5.44 9.59 18.22
C VAL A 322 -5.04 10.90 18.89
N PRO A 323 -5.98 11.76 19.34
CA PRO A 323 -5.62 12.95 20.12
C PRO A 323 -4.94 12.62 21.46
N LEU A 324 -5.40 11.60 22.19
CA LEU A 324 -4.81 11.17 23.46
C LEU A 324 -3.38 10.69 23.26
N ALA A 325 -3.11 9.90 22.24
CA ALA A 325 -1.77 9.43 21.88
C ALA A 325 -0.83 10.58 21.50
N ALA A 326 -1.35 11.67 20.95
CA ALA A 326 -0.59 12.88 20.69
C ALA A 326 -0.36 13.73 21.95
N LEU A 327 -1.37 13.88 22.81
CA LEU A 327 -1.37 14.77 23.97
C LEU A 327 -0.60 14.18 25.16
N ILE A 328 -0.89 12.94 25.56
CA ILE A 328 -0.37 12.33 26.79
C ILE A 328 1.15 12.33 26.87
N PRO A 329 1.90 11.85 25.86
CA PRO A 329 3.37 11.84 25.93
C PRO A 329 3.97 13.26 26.06
N ARG A 330 3.34 14.25 25.43
CA ARG A 330 3.79 15.65 25.47
C ARG A 330 3.46 16.32 26.79
N TRP A 331 2.39 15.89 27.45
CA TRP A 331 2.04 16.35 28.80
C TRP A 331 3.00 15.78 29.84
N LEU A 332 3.39 14.51 29.70
CA LEU A 332 4.29 13.81 30.61
C LEU A 332 5.76 14.25 30.47
N SER A 333 6.18 14.76 29.28
CA SER A 333 7.59 15.10 29.01
C SER A 333 7.74 16.49 28.40
N ALA A 334 8.35 17.42 29.17
CA ALA A 334 8.65 18.77 28.72
C ALA A 334 9.69 18.78 27.57
N SER A 335 10.70 17.89 27.63
CA SER A 335 11.71 17.78 26.56
C SER A 335 11.09 17.34 25.22
N LEU A 336 10.06 16.50 25.27
CA LEU A 336 9.34 16.07 24.11
C LEU A 336 8.52 17.20 23.48
N ARG A 337 7.92 18.06 24.31
CA ARG A 337 7.13 19.22 23.85
C ARG A 337 7.96 20.20 23.03
N VAL A 338 9.25 20.33 23.37
CA VAL A 338 10.18 21.20 22.64
C VAL A 338 10.68 20.54 21.35
N ARG A 339 11.00 19.24 21.39
CA ARG A 339 11.57 18.51 20.23
C ARG A 339 10.56 18.12 19.17
N ASP A 340 9.32 17.84 19.59
CA ASP A 340 8.23 17.44 18.71
C ASP A 340 6.95 18.17 19.17
N PRO A 341 6.72 19.41 18.68
CA PRO A 341 5.57 20.22 19.05
C PRO A 341 4.25 19.52 18.66
N MET A 342 3.15 20.03 19.21
CA MET A 342 1.82 19.48 18.95
C MET A 342 1.51 19.55 17.45
N PRO A 343 1.15 18.43 16.81
CA PRO A 343 0.76 18.44 15.41
C PRO A 343 -0.53 19.24 15.22
N PRO A 344 -0.71 19.86 14.03
CA PRO A 344 -1.92 20.63 13.74
C PRO A 344 -3.16 19.72 13.84
N TRP A 345 -4.25 20.27 14.38
CA TRP A 345 -5.50 19.52 14.58
C TRP A 345 -6.07 18.91 13.30
N LYS A 346 -5.83 19.56 12.14
CA LYS A 346 -6.22 19.07 10.82
C LYS A 346 -5.57 17.71 10.50
N GLY A 347 -4.28 17.54 10.81
CA GLY A 347 -3.56 16.28 10.65
C GLY A 347 -4.06 15.19 11.58
N LEU A 348 -4.31 15.54 12.86
CA LEU A 348 -4.89 14.59 13.83
C LEU A 348 -6.29 14.15 13.41
N PHE A 349 -7.14 15.07 12.96
CA PHE A 349 -8.47 14.74 12.45
C PHE A 349 -8.38 13.78 11.25
N LEU A 350 -7.47 14.05 10.30
CA LEU A 350 -7.29 13.20 9.14
C LEU A 350 -6.84 11.79 9.53
N ILE A 351 -5.84 11.66 10.43
CA ILE A 351 -5.40 10.35 10.97
C ILE A 351 -6.57 9.64 11.69
N SER A 352 -7.39 10.37 12.45
CA SER A 352 -8.55 9.80 13.14
C SER A 352 -9.61 9.29 12.16
N TRP A 353 -9.85 10.02 11.07
CA TRP A 353 -10.85 9.64 10.08
C TRP A 353 -10.41 8.47 9.19
N THR A 354 -9.11 8.38 8.84
CA THR A 354 -8.56 7.34 7.97
C THR A 354 -8.37 6.01 8.70
N GLY A 355 -9.47 5.39 9.07
CA GLY A 355 -9.50 4.10 9.77
C GLY A 355 -10.23 3.01 9.00
N MET A 356 -10.14 3.00 7.66
CA MET A 356 -10.79 1.98 6.82
C MET A 356 -10.24 0.59 7.12
N ARG A 357 -11.11 -0.42 7.13
CA ARG A 357 -10.74 -1.84 7.28
C ARG A 357 -10.71 -2.50 5.91
N GLY A 358 -9.88 -3.55 5.80
CA GLY A 358 -9.64 -4.16 4.49
C GLY A 358 -9.44 -5.68 4.56
N ILE A 359 -8.44 -6.11 3.83
CA ILE A 359 -8.15 -7.50 3.50
C ILE A 359 -7.90 -8.36 4.74
N VAL A 360 -7.05 -7.89 5.66
CA VAL A 360 -6.63 -8.65 6.86
C VAL A 360 -7.82 -8.92 7.77
N THR A 361 -8.74 -7.96 7.91
CA THR A 361 -9.97 -8.12 8.68
C THR A 361 -10.82 -9.28 8.13
N LEU A 362 -11.06 -9.34 6.81
CA LEU A 362 -11.86 -10.41 6.23
C LEU A 362 -11.14 -11.76 6.32
N ALA A 363 -9.83 -11.79 6.00
CA ALA A 363 -9.04 -13.01 6.06
C ALA A 363 -9.02 -13.60 7.48
N ALA A 364 -8.80 -12.78 8.50
CA ALA A 364 -8.82 -13.21 9.90
C ALA A 364 -10.20 -13.72 10.34
N ALA A 365 -11.29 -13.06 9.89
CA ALA A 365 -12.64 -13.53 10.17
C ALA A 365 -12.94 -14.90 9.54
N LEU A 366 -12.56 -15.09 8.28
CA LEU A 366 -12.76 -16.36 7.58
C LEU A 366 -11.85 -17.48 8.12
N ALA A 367 -10.68 -17.14 8.67
CA ALA A 367 -9.73 -18.08 9.27
C ALA A 367 -10.15 -18.60 10.66
N LEU A 368 -11.30 -18.17 11.21
CA LEU A 368 -11.84 -18.74 12.44
C LEU A 368 -12.07 -20.25 12.27
N PRO A 369 -11.61 -21.07 13.23
CA PRO A 369 -11.83 -22.52 13.18
C PRO A 369 -13.30 -22.89 13.00
N LEU A 370 -13.57 -24.01 12.35
CA LEU A 370 -14.93 -24.53 12.23
C LEU A 370 -15.41 -25.14 13.56
N THR A 371 -14.49 -25.74 14.31
CA THR A 371 -14.77 -26.45 15.56
C THR A 371 -13.78 -26.05 16.66
N THR A 372 -14.21 -26.16 17.89
CA THR A 372 -13.38 -26.03 19.09
C THR A 372 -12.62 -27.32 19.39
N GLY A 373 -11.72 -27.32 20.37
CA GLY A 373 -10.97 -28.50 20.82
C GLY A 373 -11.85 -29.65 21.34
N SER A 374 -13.08 -29.36 21.75
CA SER A 374 -14.08 -30.35 22.15
C SER A 374 -14.87 -30.95 20.96
N GLY A 375 -14.62 -30.50 19.71
CA GLY A 375 -15.38 -30.90 18.53
C GLY A 375 -16.68 -30.15 18.30
N ALA A 376 -17.08 -29.26 19.23
CA ALA A 376 -18.27 -28.42 19.06
C ALA A 376 -18.01 -27.32 18.00
N PRO A 377 -19.05 -26.81 17.30
CA PRO A 377 -18.92 -25.69 16.40
C PRO A 377 -18.30 -24.47 17.11
N PHE A 378 -17.48 -23.69 16.40
CA PHE A 378 -16.91 -22.45 16.96
C PHE A 378 -18.06 -21.44 17.25
N PRO A 379 -18.19 -20.95 18.51
CA PRO A 379 -19.28 -20.09 18.89
C PRO A 379 -19.30 -18.78 18.12
N PHE A 380 -20.47 -18.33 17.69
CA PHE A 380 -20.68 -17.07 16.99
C PHE A 380 -19.82 -16.87 15.71
N ARG A 381 -19.32 -17.96 15.09
CA ARG A 381 -18.46 -17.87 13.91
C ARG A 381 -19.11 -17.09 12.77
N SER A 382 -20.34 -17.41 12.42
CA SER A 382 -21.07 -16.78 11.31
C SER A 382 -21.38 -15.31 11.59
N GLU A 383 -21.74 -14.99 12.83
CA GLU A 383 -21.99 -13.62 13.29
C GLU A 383 -20.71 -12.78 13.25
N ILE A 384 -19.59 -13.32 13.74
CA ILE A 384 -18.29 -12.63 13.70
C ILE A 384 -17.90 -12.30 12.26
N ILE A 385 -18.07 -13.24 11.32
CA ILE A 385 -17.74 -13.02 9.90
C ILE A 385 -18.64 -11.94 9.30
N LEU A 386 -19.96 -11.99 9.53
CA LEU A 386 -20.92 -11.01 9.01
C LEU A 386 -20.69 -9.61 9.62
N ILE A 387 -20.42 -9.52 10.93
CA ILE A 387 -20.07 -8.26 11.60
C ILE A 387 -18.78 -7.69 11.02
N SER A 388 -17.73 -8.51 10.85
CA SER A 388 -16.46 -8.08 10.27
C SER A 388 -16.64 -7.56 8.84
N PHE A 389 -17.44 -8.25 8.03
CA PHE A 389 -17.79 -7.79 6.68
C PHE A 389 -18.55 -6.45 6.72
N THR A 390 -19.51 -6.31 7.63
CA THR A 390 -20.27 -5.05 7.82
C THR A 390 -19.34 -3.90 8.18
N VAL A 391 -18.37 -4.13 9.08
CA VAL A 391 -17.36 -3.13 9.47
C VAL A 391 -16.49 -2.72 8.28
N ILE A 392 -16.05 -3.69 7.48
CA ILE A 392 -15.28 -3.40 6.25
C ILE A 392 -16.11 -2.50 5.33
N LEU A 393 -17.34 -2.90 5.03
CA LEU A 393 -18.21 -2.18 4.11
C LEU A 393 -18.50 -0.76 4.60
N VAL A 394 -18.91 -0.61 5.87
CA VAL A 394 -19.22 0.70 6.47
C VAL A 394 -18.00 1.61 6.45
N THR A 395 -16.84 1.11 6.88
CA THR A 395 -15.64 1.94 6.94
C THR A 395 -15.10 2.28 5.55
N LEU A 396 -15.07 1.34 4.60
CA LEU A 396 -14.65 1.61 3.23
C LEU A 396 -15.59 2.62 2.53
N VAL A 397 -16.90 2.42 2.64
CA VAL A 397 -17.86 3.28 1.94
C VAL A 397 -17.96 4.64 2.62
N LEU A 398 -18.21 4.69 3.94
CA LEU A 398 -18.41 5.95 4.67
C LEU A 398 -17.13 6.78 4.70
N GLN A 399 -16.03 6.21 5.21
CA GLN A 399 -14.77 6.94 5.36
C GLN A 399 -14.10 7.17 4.01
N GLY A 400 -14.12 6.18 3.12
CA GLY A 400 -13.46 6.29 1.82
C GLY A 400 -14.12 7.28 0.87
N LEU A 401 -15.46 7.33 0.79
CA LEU A 401 -16.16 8.31 -0.06
C LEU A 401 -16.14 9.73 0.54
N SER A 402 -16.13 9.84 1.86
CA SER A 402 -16.07 11.14 2.54
C SER A 402 -14.64 11.71 2.62
N LEU A 403 -13.60 10.92 2.44
CA LEU A 403 -12.22 11.36 2.57
C LEU A 403 -11.83 12.47 1.57
N PRO A 404 -12.14 12.39 0.25
CA PRO A 404 -11.83 13.46 -0.69
C PRO A 404 -12.47 14.81 -0.36
N PRO A 405 -13.77 14.92 -0.04
CA PRO A 405 -14.37 16.19 0.37
C PRO A 405 -13.80 16.70 1.71
N ILE A 406 -13.47 15.81 2.65
CA ILE A 406 -12.87 16.19 3.93
C ILE A 406 -11.49 16.81 3.72
N ILE A 407 -10.62 16.21 2.91
CA ILE A 407 -9.28 16.74 2.62
C ILE A 407 -9.39 18.14 1.98
N ARG A 408 -10.31 18.32 1.03
CA ARG A 408 -10.56 19.63 0.41
C ARG A 408 -11.09 20.66 1.43
N TRP A 409 -11.97 20.24 2.32
CA TRP A 409 -12.51 21.11 3.37
C TRP A 409 -11.46 21.53 4.40
N LEU A 410 -10.57 20.62 4.78
CA LEU A 410 -9.49 20.89 5.73
C LEU A 410 -8.46 21.88 5.17
N ARG A 411 -8.41 22.10 3.85
CA ARG A 411 -7.42 22.98 3.19
C ARG A 411 -6.04 22.73 3.79
N LEU A 412 -5.56 21.49 3.69
CA LEU A 412 -4.22 21.15 4.14
C LEU A 412 -3.24 21.89 3.24
N GLU A 413 -2.43 22.76 3.84
CA GLU A 413 -1.40 23.50 3.13
C GLU A 413 -0.42 22.51 2.53
N GLU A 414 -0.12 22.70 1.25
CA GLU A 414 0.95 21.95 0.57
C GLU A 414 2.25 22.27 1.31
N GLU A 415 2.98 21.24 1.71
CA GLU A 415 4.33 21.44 2.23
C GLU A 415 5.20 21.89 1.04
N HIS A 416 5.38 23.20 0.88
CA HIS A 416 6.39 23.80 0.00
C HIS A 416 7.81 23.30 0.35
N GLU A 417 7.97 22.66 1.50
CA GLU A 417 9.21 22.01 1.94
C GLU A 417 9.70 20.94 0.96
N LEU A 418 8.80 20.14 0.36
CA LEU A 418 9.19 19.10 -0.61
C LEU A 418 9.82 19.67 -1.88
N GLU A 419 9.24 20.72 -2.42
CA GLU A 419 9.78 21.40 -3.62
C GLU A 419 11.11 22.08 -3.28
N GLY A 420 11.23 22.63 -2.06
CA GLY A 420 12.46 23.19 -1.53
C GLY A 420 13.56 22.13 -1.33
N GLU A 421 13.23 20.99 -0.67
CA GLU A 421 14.17 19.87 -0.49
C GLU A 421 14.60 19.26 -1.82
N GLU A 422 13.69 19.07 -2.76
CA GLU A 422 13.99 18.53 -4.09
C GLU A 422 14.88 19.47 -4.88
N ARG A 423 14.63 20.77 -4.82
CA ARG A 423 15.46 21.80 -5.44
C ARG A 423 16.87 21.81 -4.87
N LEU A 424 17.00 21.82 -3.53
CA LEU A 424 18.28 21.74 -2.84
C LEU A 424 19.04 20.46 -3.21
N ALA A 425 18.36 19.31 -3.21
CA ALA A 425 18.97 18.04 -3.58
C ALA A 425 19.47 18.05 -5.03
N ARG A 426 18.69 18.59 -5.97
CA ARG A 426 19.09 18.73 -7.38
C ARG A 426 20.27 19.69 -7.55
N GLN A 427 20.31 20.80 -6.80
CA GLN A 427 21.45 21.73 -6.81
C GLN A 427 22.71 21.07 -6.28
N HIS A 428 22.64 20.38 -5.13
CA HIS A 428 23.80 19.67 -4.58
C HIS A 428 24.30 18.56 -5.51
N ALA A 429 23.39 17.79 -6.12
CA ALA A 429 23.75 16.75 -7.07
C ALA A 429 24.45 17.32 -8.32
N ALA A 430 23.96 18.44 -8.87
CA ALA A 430 24.57 19.10 -10.00
C ALA A 430 25.95 19.69 -9.64
N THR A 431 26.08 20.26 -8.42
CA THR A 431 27.38 20.79 -7.94
C THR A 431 28.40 19.67 -7.73
N ALA A 432 27.97 18.52 -7.17
CA ALA A 432 28.85 17.36 -7.03
C ALA A 432 29.33 16.81 -8.39
N ALA A 433 28.43 16.78 -9.40
CA ALA A 433 28.78 16.38 -10.75
C ALA A 433 29.81 17.31 -11.38
N LEU A 434 29.65 18.64 -11.21
CA LEU A 434 30.62 19.63 -11.68
C LEU A 434 31.99 19.46 -10.99
N SER A 435 32.00 19.26 -9.67
CA SER A 435 33.22 18.98 -8.91
C SER A 435 33.94 17.71 -9.39
N ARG A 436 33.18 16.67 -9.75
CA ARG A 436 33.77 15.45 -10.31
C ARG A 436 34.35 15.68 -11.72
N LEU A 437 33.68 16.48 -12.54
CA LEU A 437 34.22 16.87 -13.86
C LEU A 437 35.56 17.61 -13.74
N ASP A 438 35.71 18.48 -12.73
CA ASP A 438 36.99 19.18 -12.48
C ASP A 438 38.11 18.19 -12.12
N GLN A 439 37.81 17.13 -11.36
CA GLN A 439 38.76 16.05 -11.07
C GLN A 439 39.12 15.25 -12.33
N VAL A 440 38.13 14.93 -13.19
CA VAL A 440 38.34 14.18 -14.44
C VAL A 440 39.26 14.95 -15.40
N VAL A 441 39.20 16.29 -15.40
CA VAL A 441 40.16 17.11 -16.17
C VAL A 441 41.60 16.80 -15.78
N THR A 442 41.86 16.59 -14.48
CA THR A 442 43.22 16.29 -13.98
C THR A 442 43.64 14.85 -14.24
N GLU A 443 42.68 13.93 -14.40
CA GLU A 443 42.94 12.50 -14.68
C GLU A 443 43.30 12.22 -16.15
N ASN A 444 43.07 13.15 -17.08
CA ASN A 444 43.47 13.15 -18.48
C ASN A 444 43.08 11.93 -19.35
N TRP A 445 42.00 11.20 -19.00
CA TRP A 445 41.51 10.05 -19.77
C TRP A 445 40.37 10.39 -20.73
N VAL A 446 39.86 11.63 -20.69
CA VAL A 446 38.77 12.14 -21.54
C VAL A 446 39.23 13.43 -22.23
N ALA A 447 38.84 13.61 -23.49
CA ALA A 447 39.13 14.85 -24.23
C ALA A 447 38.40 16.04 -23.60
N THR A 448 39.12 17.18 -23.46
CA THR A 448 38.62 18.41 -22.84
C THR A 448 37.28 18.88 -23.45
N GLU A 449 37.13 18.71 -24.76
CA GLU A 449 35.90 19.08 -25.49
C GLU A 449 34.66 18.27 -25.07
N GLN A 450 34.86 17.02 -24.71
CA GLN A 450 33.76 16.16 -24.18
C GLN A 450 33.37 16.57 -22.76
N ILE A 451 34.37 16.90 -21.94
CA ILE A 451 34.15 17.39 -20.57
C ILE A 451 33.37 18.71 -20.60
N GLU A 452 33.76 19.66 -21.48
CA GLU A 452 33.08 20.94 -21.60
C GLU A 452 31.62 20.80 -22.07
N ARG A 453 31.31 19.89 -22.99
CA ARG A 453 29.92 19.61 -23.39
C ARG A 453 29.06 19.09 -22.23
N VAL A 454 29.60 18.21 -21.42
CA VAL A 454 28.92 17.71 -20.23
C VAL A 454 28.78 18.81 -19.17
N ARG A 455 29.86 19.61 -18.96
CA ARG A 455 29.88 20.74 -18.01
C ARG A 455 28.77 21.76 -18.33
N LEU A 456 28.65 22.17 -19.59
CA LEU A 456 27.64 23.13 -20.03
C LEU A 456 26.22 22.62 -19.77
N ARG A 457 25.97 21.31 -19.87
CA ARG A 457 24.67 20.71 -19.55
C ARG A 457 24.34 20.87 -18.07
N TYR A 458 25.29 20.59 -17.16
CA TYR A 458 25.07 20.73 -15.72
C TYR A 458 24.98 22.20 -15.28
N LEU A 459 25.72 23.11 -15.91
CA LEU A 459 25.59 24.53 -15.63
C LEU A 459 24.22 25.09 -16.03
N ARG A 460 23.72 24.72 -17.22
CA ARG A 460 22.33 25.08 -17.62
C ARG A 460 21.27 24.54 -16.66
N ARG A 461 21.47 23.30 -16.22
CA ARG A 461 20.55 22.69 -15.23
C ARG A 461 20.57 23.44 -13.90
N LEU A 462 21.74 23.87 -13.43
CA LEU A 462 21.88 24.70 -12.22
C LEU A 462 21.23 26.08 -12.40
N GLU A 463 21.43 26.71 -13.54
CA GLU A 463 20.82 27.99 -13.86
C GLU A 463 19.28 27.91 -13.90
N GLN A 464 18.73 26.89 -14.51
CA GLN A 464 17.28 26.64 -14.49
C GLN A 464 16.73 26.46 -13.08
N LEU A 465 17.43 25.70 -12.20
CA LEU A 465 17.04 25.50 -10.80
C LEU A 465 17.12 26.78 -9.96
N THR A 466 17.94 27.75 -10.38
CA THR A 466 18.13 29.03 -9.66
C THR A 466 17.11 30.08 -10.15
N ARG A 467 16.77 30.11 -11.42
CA ARG A 467 15.81 31.06 -12.02
C ARG A 467 14.38 30.84 -11.56
N THR A 468 13.95 29.60 -11.35
CA THR A 468 12.58 29.29 -10.87
C THR A 468 12.29 29.74 -9.44
N GLY A 469 13.25 30.36 -8.74
CA GLY A 469 13.12 30.87 -7.37
C GLY A 469 12.87 32.37 -7.26
N LEU A 470 12.90 33.14 -8.34
CA LEU A 470 12.85 34.60 -8.28
C LEU A 470 11.68 35.27 -9.02
N GLU A 471 10.98 34.56 -9.89
CA GLU A 471 9.78 35.13 -10.56
C GLU A 471 8.77 34.00 -10.80
N GLU A 472 7.66 34.01 -10.07
CA GLU A 472 6.38 33.49 -10.52
C GLU A 472 5.91 34.39 -11.68
N ASP A 473 6.56 34.29 -12.84
CA ASP A 473 6.01 34.83 -14.06
C ASP A 473 5.27 33.70 -14.76
N ASP A 474 3.97 33.82 -14.90
CA ASP A 474 3.06 32.90 -15.62
C ASP A 474 3.53 32.55 -17.05
N ARG A 475 4.54 33.25 -17.54
CA ARG A 475 5.20 33.01 -18.84
C ARG A 475 6.20 31.84 -18.84
N ALA A 476 6.71 31.41 -17.67
CA ALA A 476 7.66 30.30 -17.58
C ALA A 476 6.96 28.94 -17.82
N ASP A 477 5.69 28.84 -17.49
CA ASP A 477 4.89 27.63 -17.69
C ASP A 477 4.47 27.45 -19.16
N GLU A 478 4.19 28.55 -19.88
CA GLU A 478 3.91 28.51 -21.32
C GLU A 478 5.16 28.09 -22.14
N SER A 479 6.37 28.50 -21.75
CA SER A 479 7.58 28.13 -22.48
C SER A 479 7.95 26.65 -22.30
N GLY A 480 7.77 26.09 -21.12
CA GLY A 480 7.96 24.66 -20.85
C GLY A 480 6.97 23.78 -21.59
N GLU A 481 5.71 24.17 -21.60
CA GLU A 481 4.64 23.47 -22.31
C GLU A 481 4.79 23.54 -23.83
N THR A 482 5.19 24.68 -24.37
CA THR A 482 5.44 24.88 -25.79
C THR A 482 6.63 24.04 -26.28
N VAL A 483 7.71 23.97 -25.51
CA VAL A 483 8.89 23.14 -25.83
C VAL A 483 8.58 21.66 -25.74
N GLN A 484 7.83 21.22 -24.74
CA GLN A 484 7.36 19.82 -24.64
C GLN A 484 6.43 19.45 -25.80
N ARG A 485 5.54 20.37 -26.20
CA ARG A 485 4.69 20.18 -27.37
C ARG A 485 5.50 20.08 -28.66
N LEU A 486 6.51 20.94 -28.83
CA LEU A 486 7.41 20.88 -29.96
C LEU A 486 8.15 19.54 -30.03
N HIS A 487 8.70 19.07 -28.92
CA HIS A 487 9.34 17.76 -28.85
C HIS A 487 8.38 16.62 -29.18
N HIS A 488 7.13 16.68 -28.69
CA HIS A 488 6.11 15.69 -29.01
C HIS A 488 5.79 15.66 -30.52
N GLU A 489 5.61 16.82 -31.14
CA GLU A 489 5.35 16.94 -32.58
C GLU A 489 6.54 16.39 -33.42
N VAL A 490 7.78 16.67 -33.02
CA VAL A 490 8.99 16.17 -33.69
C VAL A 490 9.09 14.65 -33.56
N LEU A 491 8.97 14.09 -32.36
CA LEU A 491 9.01 12.64 -32.13
C LEU A 491 7.86 11.90 -32.84
N THR A 492 6.69 12.55 -32.95
CA THR A 492 5.56 12.00 -33.68
C THR A 492 5.84 11.97 -35.19
N ALA A 493 6.45 13.03 -35.73
CA ALA A 493 6.84 13.08 -37.14
C ALA A 493 7.91 12.02 -37.48
N GLU A 494 8.91 11.84 -36.61
CA GLU A 494 9.93 10.78 -36.75
C GLU A 494 9.29 9.39 -36.77
N ARG A 495 8.36 9.11 -35.83
CA ARG A 495 7.66 7.83 -35.78
C ARG A 495 6.85 7.56 -37.05
N LEU A 496 6.10 8.55 -37.53
CA LEU A 496 5.32 8.43 -38.79
C LEU A 496 6.23 8.17 -40.01
N ALA A 497 7.40 8.81 -40.07
CA ALA A 497 8.36 8.58 -41.14
C ALA A 497 8.90 7.14 -41.11
N LEU A 498 9.23 6.61 -39.92
CA LEU A 498 9.68 5.22 -39.74
C LEU A 498 8.59 4.21 -40.15
N ILE A 499 7.33 4.45 -39.78
CA ILE A 499 6.19 3.62 -40.19
C ILE A 499 6.07 3.65 -41.73
N GLY A 500 6.19 4.82 -42.36
CA GLY A 500 6.17 4.97 -43.81
C GLY A 500 7.28 4.19 -44.52
N LEU A 501 8.49 4.18 -43.97
CA LEU A 501 9.61 3.40 -44.49
C LEU A 501 9.36 1.89 -44.39
N ARG A 502 8.74 1.42 -43.31
CA ARG A 502 8.33 0.02 -43.17
C ARG A 502 7.24 -0.34 -44.17
N ASP A 503 6.20 0.49 -44.31
CA ASP A 503 5.09 0.24 -45.22
C ASP A 503 5.53 0.19 -46.68
N ASN A 504 6.58 0.95 -47.03
CA ASN A 504 7.21 0.91 -48.34
C ASN A 504 8.23 -0.24 -48.52
N GLY A 505 8.40 -1.08 -47.48
CA GLY A 505 9.35 -2.19 -47.53
C GLY A 505 10.82 -1.80 -47.49
N THR A 506 11.13 -0.55 -47.12
CA THR A 506 12.51 -0.05 -47.04
C THR A 506 13.22 -0.52 -45.78
N ILE A 507 12.49 -0.70 -44.68
CA ILE A 507 12.98 -1.25 -43.41
C ILE A 507 12.12 -2.42 -42.98
N SER A 508 12.71 -3.33 -42.18
CA SER A 508 12.01 -4.45 -41.56
C SER A 508 11.22 -4.04 -40.32
N ASP A 509 10.26 -4.88 -39.90
CA ASP A 509 9.56 -4.68 -38.63
C ASP A 509 10.50 -4.69 -37.42
N GLU A 510 11.58 -5.45 -37.47
CA GLU A 510 12.58 -5.55 -36.41
C GLU A 510 13.33 -4.21 -36.23
N VAL A 511 13.75 -3.58 -37.35
CA VAL A 511 14.38 -2.26 -37.35
C VAL A 511 13.41 -1.19 -36.88
N LEU A 512 12.14 -1.24 -37.31
CA LEU A 512 11.11 -0.32 -36.81
C LEU A 512 10.96 -0.43 -35.30
N HIS A 513 10.86 -1.64 -34.77
CA HIS A 513 10.65 -1.88 -33.33
C HIS A 513 11.84 -1.37 -32.49
N GLN A 514 13.07 -1.58 -32.97
CA GLN A 514 14.28 -1.07 -32.32
C GLN A 514 14.29 0.45 -32.27
N LEU A 515 13.99 1.13 -33.40
CA LEU A 515 13.99 2.59 -33.47
C LEU A 515 12.80 3.21 -32.71
N GLU A 516 11.64 2.56 -32.66
CA GLU A 516 10.52 2.98 -31.78
C GLU A 516 10.91 2.94 -30.31
N GLN A 517 11.65 1.94 -29.84
CA GLN A 517 12.17 1.91 -28.46
C GLN A 517 13.13 3.06 -28.17
N GLU A 518 13.99 3.43 -29.13
CA GLU A 518 14.87 4.59 -28.96
C GLU A 518 14.09 5.90 -28.86
N LEU A 519 13.02 6.07 -29.67
CA LEU A 519 12.12 7.23 -29.61
C LEU A 519 11.35 7.27 -28.29
N ASP A 520 10.88 6.12 -27.78
CA ASP A 520 10.19 6.04 -26.50
C ASP A 520 11.10 6.41 -25.32
N VAL A 521 12.37 5.98 -25.35
CA VAL A 521 13.38 6.40 -24.36
C VAL A 521 13.65 7.91 -24.47
N ALA A 522 13.75 8.47 -25.68
CA ALA A 522 13.92 9.90 -25.89
C ALA A 522 12.72 10.70 -25.37
N ALA A 523 11.48 10.23 -25.61
CA ALA A 523 10.26 10.83 -25.12
C ALA A 523 10.21 10.86 -23.57
N LEU A 524 10.61 9.77 -22.91
CA LEU A 524 10.69 9.70 -21.45
C LEU A 524 11.71 10.69 -20.88
N HIS A 525 12.88 10.82 -21.50
CA HIS A 525 13.92 11.77 -21.07
C HIS A 525 13.49 13.24 -21.22
N GLN A 526 12.58 13.54 -22.13
CA GLN A 526 12.10 14.88 -22.43
C GLN A 526 10.78 15.23 -21.73
N GLY A 527 10.26 14.35 -20.86
CA GLY A 527 9.01 14.56 -20.11
C GLY A 527 7.74 14.50 -20.96
N VAL A 528 7.82 13.95 -22.18
CA VAL A 528 6.70 13.89 -23.14
C VAL A 528 5.68 12.78 -22.81
N GLY A 529 5.95 11.95 -21.79
CA GLY A 529 5.20 10.70 -21.50
C GLY A 529 3.84 10.84 -20.79
N GLU A 530 3.37 12.00 -20.34
CA GLU A 530 2.21 12.10 -19.44
C GLU A 530 0.98 12.86 -19.94
N ARG A 531 0.83 13.20 -21.21
CA ARG A 531 -0.43 13.83 -21.65
C ARG A 531 -1.22 12.99 -22.65
N ARG A 532 -2.40 12.56 -22.18
CA ARG A 532 -3.51 12.02 -22.97
C ARG A 532 -3.80 12.93 -24.19
N VAL A 533 -3.90 12.31 -25.35
CA VAL A 533 -4.54 12.88 -26.54
C VAL A 533 -5.85 13.56 -26.13
N GLY A 534 -5.81 14.87 -25.99
CA GLY A 534 -6.99 15.70 -25.77
C GLY A 534 -7.92 15.59 -26.97
N ARG A 535 -9.17 15.22 -26.73
CA ARG A 535 -10.27 15.24 -27.67
C ARG A 535 -10.21 16.49 -28.56
N ARG A 536 -10.01 16.34 -29.85
CA ARG A 536 -10.45 17.33 -30.85
C ARG A 536 -11.95 17.52 -30.66
N LYS A 537 -12.34 18.67 -30.11
CA LYS A 537 -13.70 19.17 -30.29
C LYS A 537 -13.88 19.46 -31.79
N ARG A 538 -14.85 18.80 -32.41
CA ARG A 538 -15.59 19.34 -33.55
C ARG A 538 -16.70 20.23 -33.01
#